data_b567549173fabb9ec301cce297e9b1c6
#
_entry.id   b567549173fabb9ec301cce297e9b1c6
#
_cell.length_a   1.000
_cell.length_b   1.000
_cell.length_c   1.000
_cell.angle_alpha   90.00
_cell.angle_beta   90.00
_cell.angle_gamma   90.00
#
_symmetry.space_group_name_H-M   'P 1'
#
loop_
_entity.id
_entity.type
_entity.pdbx_description
1 polymer ?
#
loop_
_entity_poly.entity_id
_entity_poly.type
_entity_poly.pdbx_seq_one_letter_code
_entity_poly.pdbx_strand_id
1 'polypeptide(L)'
;MLPGSRTQEVKSSLPIYKALLGEKFKDYQFVLAATSAVRRELYADLGGLKIVFDQTYDLLTHASAAVVNSGTATLETALIGTPQVVCYHVAFGRLAYAIFSRVLKISHVSLVNIIARKGVVKELLAHFFTAENTSAELEKLLFSAEYRSQILSGYAEISQTLGSTIAAVTAAELITQPKK
;
A
#
# COMPACT_ATOMS: atom_id res chain seq x y z
N MET A 1 -3.95 -5.91 5.79
CA MET A 1 -4.57 -4.63 5.42
C MET A 1 -3.90 -3.50 6.18
N LEU A 2 -3.42 -2.47 5.47
CA LEU A 2 -2.72 -1.31 6.04
C LEU A 2 -3.54 -0.04 5.75
N PRO A 3 -4.36 0.42 6.69
CA PRO A 3 -5.32 1.52 6.46
C PRO A 3 -4.69 2.91 6.44
N GLY A 4 -3.39 3.01 6.71
CA GLY A 4 -2.67 4.26 6.88
C GLY A 4 -2.48 4.63 8.35
N SER A 5 -1.79 5.75 8.57
CA SER A 5 -1.40 6.23 9.91
C SER A 5 -2.18 7.47 10.38
N ARG A 6 -3.08 8.00 9.54
CA ARG A 6 -3.90 9.17 9.88
C ARG A 6 -5.35 8.75 10.12
N THR A 7 -5.98 9.40 11.10
CA THR A 7 -7.40 9.16 11.47
C THR A 7 -8.33 9.14 10.26
N GLN A 8 -8.16 10.08 9.32
CA GLN A 8 -9.02 10.18 8.14
C GLN A 8 -8.80 9.03 7.16
N GLU A 9 -7.57 8.60 6.96
CA GLU A 9 -7.21 7.46 6.11
C GLU A 9 -7.86 6.19 6.65
N VAL A 10 -7.71 5.94 7.95
CA VAL A 10 -8.31 4.80 8.63
C VAL A 10 -9.83 4.82 8.49
N LYS A 11 -10.49 5.94 8.84
CA LYS A 11 -11.94 6.07 8.73
C LYS A 11 -12.49 5.79 7.34
N SER A 12 -11.78 6.22 6.30
CA SER A 12 -12.23 6.02 4.91
C SER A 12 -11.98 4.59 4.39
N SER A 13 -10.96 3.91 4.91
CA SER A 13 -10.59 2.56 4.46
C SER A 13 -11.41 1.46 5.15
N LEU A 14 -11.76 1.63 6.43
CA LEU A 14 -12.42 0.58 7.22
C LEU A 14 -13.74 0.07 6.62
N PRO A 15 -14.66 0.90 6.09
CA PRO A 15 -15.87 0.39 5.47
C PRO A 15 -15.61 -0.52 4.27
N ILE A 16 -14.58 -0.17 3.46
CA ILE A 16 -14.17 -0.96 2.31
C ILE A 16 -13.57 -2.29 2.78
N TYR A 17 -12.72 -2.27 3.80
CA TYR A 17 -12.10 -3.47 4.36
C TYR A 17 -13.11 -4.43 4.97
N LYS A 18 -14.11 -3.91 5.69
CA LYS A 18 -15.23 -4.72 6.19
C LYS A 18 -15.98 -5.42 5.05
N ALA A 19 -16.22 -4.74 3.96
CA ALA A 19 -16.94 -5.29 2.81
C ALA A 19 -16.16 -6.37 2.04
N LEU A 20 -14.86 -6.54 2.30
CA LEU A 20 -14.05 -7.64 1.75
C LEU A 20 -14.22 -8.95 2.55
N LEU A 21 -14.74 -8.87 3.77
CA LEU A 21 -14.97 -10.05 4.62
C LEU A 21 -16.19 -10.81 4.11
N GLY A 22 -15.99 -11.90 3.37
CA GLY A 22 -17.09 -12.67 2.81
C GLY A 22 -16.64 -14.01 2.25
N GLU A 23 -17.56 -14.77 1.67
CA GLU A 23 -17.37 -16.12 1.17
C GLU A 23 -16.21 -16.25 0.15
N LYS A 24 -15.96 -15.20 -0.64
CA LYS A 24 -14.94 -15.21 -1.67
C LYS A 24 -13.53 -15.47 -1.12
N PHE A 25 -13.25 -15.02 0.08
CA PHE A 25 -11.95 -15.12 0.74
C PHE A 25 -12.03 -15.88 2.07
N LYS A 26 -12.99 -16.77 2.24
CA LYS A 26 -13.23 -17.51 3.51
C LYS A 26 -12.03 -18.32 3.99
N ASP A 27 -11.17 -18.76 3.07
CA ASP A 27 -9.97 -19.53 3.38
C ASP A 27 -8.76 -18.63 3.75
N TYR A 28 -8.95 -17.31 3.75
CA TYR A 28 -7.94 -16.35 4.12
C TYR A 28 -8.29 -15.60 5.39
N GLN A 29 -7.32 -15.46 6.27
CA GLN A 29 -7.45 -14.59 7.43
C GLN A 29 -7.11 -13.15 7.04
N PHE A 30 -8.05 -12.23 7.19
CA PHE A 30 -7.79 -10.82 7.10
C PHE A 30 -7.24 -10.27 8.42
N VAL A 31 -6.12 -9.58 8.36
CA VAL A 31 -5.50 -8.94 9.52
C VAL A 31 -5.27 -7.46 9.23
N LEU A 32 -5.67 -6.60 10.15
CA LEU A 32 -5.46 -5.16 10.08
C LEU A 32 -4.21 -4.77 10.85
N ALA A 33 -3.26 -4.12 10.20
CA ALA A 33 -2.14 -3.46 10.85
C ALA A 33 -2.60 -2.08 11.36
N ALA A 34 -2.87 -1.99 12.63
CA ALA A 34 -3.22 -0.75 13.31
C ALA A 34 -1.96 -0.08 13.87
N THR A 35 -2.03 1.24 14.04
CA THR A 35 -0.98 2.03 14.67
C THR A 35 -1.47 2.64 15.97
N SER A 36 -0.58 2.73 16.97
CA SER A 36 -0.83 3.45 18.22
C SER A 36 -1.01 4.97 18.03
N ALA A 37 -0.61 5.52 16.88
CA ALA A 37 -0.83 6.92 16.52
C ALA A 37 -2.33 7.26 16.26
N VAL A 38 -3.18 6.26 16.04
CA VAL A 38 -4.62 6.42 15.83
C VAL A 38 -5.38 5.82 17.01
N ARG A 39 -6.42 6.52 17.46
CA ARG A 39 -7.22 6.11 18.63
C ARG A 39 -7.81 4.71 18.43
N ARG A 40 -7.67 3.84 19.44
CA ARG A 40 -8.10 2.44 19.40
C ARG A 40 -9.59 2.25 19.16
N GLU A 41 -10.41 3.21 19.60
CA GLU A 41 -11.87 3.17 19.44
C GLU A 41 -12.32 3.14 17.97
N LEU A 42 -11.48 3.67 17.06
CA LEU A 42 -11.75 3.61 15.63
C LEU A 42 -11.70 2.19 15.06
N TYR A 43 -11.05 1.29 15.76
CA TYR A 43 -10.91 -0.11 15.37
C TYR A 43 -11.88 -1.04 16.12
N ALA A 44 -12.77 -0.52 16.97
CA ALA A 44 -13.57 -1.33 17.88
C ALA A 44 -14.62 -2.22 17.21
N ASP A 45 -15.20 -1.77 16.08
CA ASP A 45 -16.27 -2.51 15.39
C ASP A 45 -15.84 -2.93 13.98
N LEU A 46 -15.01 -3.95 13.88
CA LEU A 46 -14.45 -4.43 12.61
C LEU A 46 -14.95 -5.82 12.17
N GLY A 47 -16.07 -6.30 12.74
CA GLY A 47 -16.80 -7.46 12.20
C GLY A 47 -15.98 -8.75 12.13
N GLY A 48 -15.10 -9.02 13.12
CA GLY A 48 -14.28 -10.23 13.14
C GLY A 48 -12.91 -10.09 12.49
N LEU A 49 -12.54 -8.90 12.01
CA LEU A 49 -11.21 -8.62 11.52
C LEU A 49 -10.19 -8.68 12.66
N LYS A 50 -9.16 -9.50 12.54
CA LYS A 50 -8.05 -9.52 13.49
C LYS A 50 -7.24 -8.24 13.40
N ILE A 51 -6.89 -7.65 14.53
CA ILE A 51 -6.11 -6.41 14.59
C ILE A 51 -4.80 -6.68 15.29
N VAL A 52 -3.71 -6.18 14.71
CA VAL A 52 -2.38 -6.15 15.34
C VAL A 52 -1.89 -4.71 15.39
N PHE A 53 -1.27 -4.31 16.49
CA PHE A 53 -0.77 -2.95 16.68
C PHE A 53 0.75 -2.92 16.55
N ASP A 54 1.25 -1.98 15.75
CA ASP A 54 2.68 -1.67 15.61
C ASP A 54 3.55 -2.89 15.22
N GLN A 55 2.96 -3.88 14.50
CA GLN A 55 3.61 -5.10 14.01
C GLN A 55 3.51 -5.22 12.49
N THR A 56 3.62 -4.11 11.78
CA THR A 56 3.39 -4.06 10.33
C THR A 56 4.37 -4.95 9.56
N TYR A 57 5.65 -4.94 9.91
CA TYR A 57 6.68 -5.71 9.20
C TYR A 57 6.51 -7.22 9.41
N ASP A 58 6.26 -7.64 10.66
CA ASP A 58 6.00 -9.04 10.96
C ASP A 58 4.77 -9.55 10.21
N LEU A 59 3.70 -8.73 10.18
CA LEU A 59 2.50 -9.06 9.43
C LEU A 59 2.77 -9.18 7.93
N LEU A 60 3.49 -8.24 7.32
CA LEU A 60 3.79 -8.24 5.90
C LEU A 60 4.65 -9.45 5.51
N THR A 61 5.66 -9.80 6.31
CA THR A 61 6.54 -10.94 6.04
C THR A 61 5.76 -12.27 5.90
N HIS A 62 4.64 -12.40 6.61
CA HIS A 62 3.82 -13.61 6.60
C HIS A 62 2.55 -13.50 5.73
N ALA A 63 2.30 -12.33 5.14
CA ALA A 63 1.10 -12.10 4.36
C ALA A 63 1.20 -12.63 2.93
N SER A 64 0.14 -13.28 2.44
CA SER A 64 0.03 -13.71 1.05
C SER A 64 -0.17 -12.55 0.08
N ALA A 65 -0.87 -11.50 0.51
CA ALA A 65 -1.09 -10.26 -0.24
C ALA A 65 -1.44 -9.12 0.73
N ALA A 66 -1.29 -7.87 0.29
CA ALA A 66 -1.58 -6.70 1.09
C ALA A 66 -2.47 -5.69 0.36
N VAL A 67 -3.39 -5.06 1.11
CA VAL A 67 -4.10 -3.84 0.70
C VAL A 67 -3.47 -2.69 1.47
N VAL A 68 -2.81 -1.78 0.77
CA VAL A 68 -1.94 -0.77 1.39
C VAL A 68 -2.40 0.63 1.04
N ASN A 69 -2.70 1.45 2.04
CA ASN A 69 -2.95 2.87 1.81
C ASN A 69 -1.66 3.56 1.36
N SER A 70 -1.77 4.43 0.34
CA SER A 70 -0.61 5.07 -0.28
C SER A 70 0.22 5.88 0.73
N GLY A 71 1.53 5.68 0.69
CA GLY A 71 2.52 6.28 1.57
C GLY A 71 3.83 5.50 1.50
N THR A 72 4.73 5.70 2.47
CA THR A 72 5.99 4.96 2.60
C THR A 72 5.78 3.46 2.75
N ALA A 73 4.67 3.06 3.38
CA ALA A 73 4.30 1.66 3.57
C ALA A 73 4.22 0.87 2.25
N THR A 74 3.94 1.52 1.11
CA THR A 74 3.93 0.84 -0.19
C THR A 74 5.32 0.37 -0.60
N LEU A 75 6.35 1.19 -0.37
CA LEU A 75 7.73 0.83 -0.64
C LEU A 75 8.24 -0.23 0.34
N GLU A 76 7.93 -0.08 1.63
CA GLU A 76 8.27 -1.05 2.67
C GLU A 76 7.67 -2.43 2.35
N THR A 77 6.40 -2.48 1.94
CA THR A 77 5.72 -3.70 1.50
C THR A 77 6.41 -4.35 0.30
N ALA A 78 6.86 -3.55 -0.67
CA ALA A 78 7.58 -4.05 -1.84
C ALA A 78 8.96 -4.60 -1.47
N LEU A 79 9.71 -3.93 -0.59
CA LEU A 79 11.02 -4.38 -0.14
C LEU A 79 10.97 -5.66 0.71
N ILE A 80 9.88 -5.87 1.45
CA ILE A 80 9.59 -7.13 2.17
C ILE A 80 9.23 -8.25 1.17
N GLY A 81 8.73 -7.91 -0.03
CA GLY A 81 8.35 -8.87 -1.06
C GLY A 81 6.89 -9.31 -1.00
N THR A 82 6.02 -8.57 -0.32
CA THR A 82 4.59 -8.90 -0.24
C THR A 82 3.83 -8.27 -1.40
N PRO A 83 3.17 -9.06 -2.29
CA PRO A 83 2.35 -8.51 -3.36
C PRO A 83 1.24 -7.64 -2.82
N GLN A 84 1.01 -6.47 -3.43
CA GLN A 84 0.08 -5.48 -2.90
C GLN A 84 -0.79 -4.82 -3.96
N VAL A 85 -1.96 -4.36 -3.54
CA VAL A 85 -2.75 -3.33 -4.19
C VAL A 85 -2.64 -2.04 -3.38
N VAL A 86 -2.37 -0.94 -4.05
CA VAL A 86 -2.26 0.38 -3.42
C VAL A 86 -3.58 1.11 -3.51
N CYS A 87 -4.03 1.64 -2.38
CA CYS A 87 -5.28 2.38 -2.27
C CYS A 87 -4.99 3.81 -1.82
N TYR A 88 -5.76 4.75 -2.33
CA TYR A 88 -5.66 6.14 -1.90
C TYR A 88 -7.02 6.82 -1.92
N HIS A 89 -7.46 7.27 -0.76
CA HIS A 89 -8.70 8.03 -0.63
C HIS A 89 -8.44 9.52 -0.83
N VAL A 90 -9.16 10.12 -1.79
CA VAL A 90 -9.14 11.57 -2.02
C VAL A 90 -10.42 12.18 -1.49
N ALA A 91 -10.31 13.09 -0.53
CA ALA A 91 -11.45 13.72 0.15
C ALA A 91 -12.33 14.58 -0.77
N PHE A 92 -11.87 14.95 -1.95
CA PHE A 92 -12.52 15.93 -2.85
C PHE A 92 -13.12 15.31 -4.11
N GLY A 93 -13.90 14.26 -4.01
CA GLY A 93 -14.79 13.79 -5.09
C GLY A 93 -14.20 13.60 -6.52
N ARG A 94 -15.02 13.07 -7.43
CA ARG A 94 -14.65 12.76 -8.82
C ARG A 94 -14.14 13.99 -9.62
N LEU A 95 -14.70 15.16 -9.35
CA LEU A 95 -14.37 16.38 -10.09
C LEU A 95 -12.96 16.89 -9.74
N ALA A 96 -12.61 16.90 -8.47
CA ALA A 96 -11.28 17.32 -8.04
C ALA A 96 -10.20 16.35 -8.52
N TYR A 97 -10.48 15.04 -8.52
CA TYR A 97 -9.56 14.04 -9.10
C TYR A 97 -9.35 14.26 -10.60
N ALA A 98 -10.41 14.54 -11.37
CA ALA A 98 -10.33 14.80 -12.80
C ALA A 98 -9.52 16.06 -13.12
N ILE A 99 -9.66 17.11 -12.33
CA ILE A 99 -8.86 18.34 -12.46
C ILE A 99 -7.40 18.08 -12.06
N PHE A 100 -7.19 17.42 -10.93
CA PHE A 100 -5.87 17.13 -10.38
C PHE A 100 -5.03 16.23 -11.30
N SER A 101 -5.63 15.17 -11.84
CA SER A 101 -4.98 14.26 -12.77
C SER A 101 -4.64 14.91 -14.12
N ARG A 102 -5.43 15.90 -14.55
CA ARG A 102 -5.20 16.64 -15.80
C ARG A 102 -4.12 17.72 -15.66
N VAL A 103 -4.09 18.39 -14.51
CA VAL A 103 -3.15 19.51 -14.26
C VAL A 103 -1.76 19.00 -13.89
N LEU A 104 -1.66 17.96 -13.07
CA LEU A 104 -0.38 17.50 -12.52
C LEU A 104 0.34 16.46 -13.37
N LYS A 105 -0.28 15.88 -14.43
CA LYS A 105 0.30 14.80 -15.26
C LYS A 105 1.02 13.71 -14.43
N ILE A 106 0.53 13.43 -13.21
CA ILE A 106 1.10 12.43 -12.33
C ILE A 106 0.67 11.06 -12.86
N SER A 107 1.62 10.28 -13.36
CA SER A 107 1.36 8.94 -13.87
C SER A 107 1.15 7.92 -12.75
N HIS A 108 1.78 8.13 -11.59
CA HIS A 108 1.80 7.20 -10.45
C HIS A 108 1.77 7.93 -9.12
N VAL A 109 1.18 7.31 -8.10
CA VAL A 109 1.02 7.89 -6.75
C VAL A 109 1.82 7.09 -5.71
N SER A 110 1.97 5.78 -5.88
CA SER A 110 2.77 4.96 -4.97
C SER A 110 4.26 5.13 -5.22
N LEU A 111 5.05 5.08 -4.16
CA LEU A 111 6.52 5.11 -4.27
C LEU A 111 7.04 3.95 -5.11
N VAL A 112 6.39 2.80 -5.08
CA VAL A 112 6.71 1.62 -5.90
C VAL A 112 6.69 1.97 -7.38
N ASN A 113 5.58 2.49 -7.89
CA ASN A 113 5.42 2.82 -9.31
C ASN A 113 6.25 4.05 -9.72
N ILE A 114 6.41 5.03 -8.82
CA ILE A 114 7.25 6.22 -9.06
C ILE A 114 8.72 5.83 -9.23
N ILE A 115 9.27 5.01 -8.34
CA ILE A 115 10.67 4.56 -8.40
C ILE A 115 10.89 3.67 -9.62
N ALA A 116 9.96 2.75 -9.89
CA ALA A 116 10.01 1.87 -11.05
C ALA A 116 9.79 2.61 -12.39
N ARG A 117 9.24 3.84 -12.36
CA ARG A 117 8.82 4.62 -13.55
C ARG A 117 7.84 3.86 -14.46
N LYS A 118 7.14 2.88 -13.91
CA LYS A 118 6.13 2.03 -14.57
C LYS A 118 5.13 1.52 -13.56
N GLY A 119 3.97 1.03 -14.04
CA GLY A 119 2.97 0.39 -13.20
C GLY A 119 3.39 -1.03 -12.80
N VAL A 120 4.03 -1.17 -11.64
CA VAL A 120 4.38 -2.47 -11.03
C VAL A 120 3.21 -2.99 -10.22
N VAL A 121 2.55 -2.14 -9.46
CA VAL A 121 1.38 -2.48 -8.64
C VAL A 121 0.15 -1.70 -9.09
N LYS A 122 -1.02 -2.29 -8.90
CA LYS A 122 -2.29 -1.61 -9.16
C LYS A 122 -2.53 -0.51 -8.14
N GLU A 123 -2.90 0.67 -8.62
CA GLU A 123 -3.32 1.81 -7.81
C GLU A 123 -4.82 2.04 -7.96
N LEU A 124 -5.55 1.97 -6.84
CA LEU A 124 -6.98 2.26 -6.74
C LEU A 124 -7.16 3.63 -6.09
N LEU A 125 -7.30 4.67 -6.93
CA LEU A 125 -7.31 6.06 -6.51
C LEU A 125 -8.73 6.62 -6.44
N ALA A 126 -9.01 7.40 -5.42
CA ALA A 126 -10.27 8.12 -5.27
C ALA A 126 -11.52 7.22 -5.44
N HIS A 127 -12.31 7.44 -6.48
CA HIS A 127 -13.54 6.68 -6.75
C HIS A 127 -13.30 5.24 -7.26
N PHE A 128 -12.07 4.88 -7.60
CA PHE A 128 -11.69 3.50 -7.91
C PHE A 128 -11.39 2.67 -6.66
N PHE A 129 -11.16 3.30 -5.51
CA PHE A 129 -11.01 2.58 -4.25
C PHE A 129 -12.37 2.17 -3.72
N THR A 130 -12.84 1.02 -4.18
CA THR A 130 -14.10 0.37 -3.78
C THR A 130 -13.83 -1.06 -3.33
N ALA A 131 -14.75 -1.64 -2.57
CA ALA A 131 -14.65 -3.05 -2.17
C ALA A 131 -14.60 -3.99 -3.37
N GLU A 132 -15.37 -3.71 -4.41
CA GLU A 132 -15.42 -4.49 -5.65
C GLU A 132 -14.06 -4.50 -6.37
N ASN A 133 -13.50 -3.32 -6.65
CA ASN A 133 -12.22 -3.20 -7.34
C ASN A 133 -11.07 -3.78 -6.50
N THR A 134 -11.11 -3.58 -5.18
CA THR A 134 -10.11 -4.11 -4.26
C THR A 134 -10.19 -5.64 -4.19
N SER A 135 -11.41 -6.19 -4.16
CA SER A 135 -11.65 -7.64 -4.21
C SER A 135 -11.15 -8.25 -5.51
N ALA A 136 -11.43 -7.63 -6.66
CA ALA A 136 -10.98 -8.10 -7.96
C ALA A 136 -9.45 -8.10 -8.07
N GLU A 137 -8.79 -7.13 -7.48
CA GLU A 137 -7.33 -7.07 -7.50
C GLU A 137 -6.70 -8.06 -6.51
N LEU A 138 -7.26 -8.21 -5.31
CA LEU A 138 -6.85 -9.25 -4.35
C LEU A 138 -6.97 -10.66 -4.94
N GLU A 139 -8.01 -10.92 -5.73
CA GLU A 139 -8.18 -12.20 -6.42
C GLU A 139 -7.00 -12.51 -7.33
N LYS A 140 -6.54 -11.55 -8.14
CA LYS A 140 -5.35 -11.72 -8.98
C LYS A 140 -4.09 -11.93 -8.15
N LEU A 141 -3.93 -11.15 -7.08
CA LEU A 141 -2.78 -11.27 -6.17
C LEU A 141 -2.72 -12.63 -5.47
N LEU A 142 -3.86 -13.24 -5.17
CA LEU A 142 -3.93 -14.51 -4.44
C LEU A 142 -3.92 -15.72 -5.35
N PHE A 143 -4.53 -15.65 -6.54
CA PHE A 143 -4.81 -16.83 -7.37
C PHE A 143 -4.07 -16.84 -8.71
N SER A 144 -3.45 -15.72 -9.17
CA SER A 144 -2.66 -15.71 -10.40
C SER A 144 -1.16 -15.75 -10.09
N ALA A 145 -0.54 -16.90 -10.28
CA ALA A 145 0.91 -17.07 -10.11
C ALA A 145 1.71 -16.18 -11.06
N GLU A 146 1.23 -16.00 -12.29
CA GLU A 146 1.86 -15.13 -13.28
C GLU A 146 1.84 -13.67 -12.84
N TYR A 147 0.68 -13.17 -12.41
CA TYR A 147 0.54 -11.80 -11.92
C TYR A 147 1.42 -11.51 -10.71
N ARG A 148 1.48 -12.46 -9.77
CA ARG A 148 2.39 -12.36 -8.61
C ARG A 148 3.84 -12.29 -9.03
N SER A 149 4.25 -13.16 -9.98
CA SER A 149 5.63 -13.19 -10.49
C SER A 149 6.02 -11.87 -11.13
N GLN A 150 5.14 -11.26 -11.92
CA GLN A 150 5.37 -9.94 -12.53
C GLN A 150 5.59 -8.85 -11.48
N ILE A 151 4.77 -8.82 -10.43
CA ILE A 151 4.92 -7.87 -9.32
C ILE A 151 6.24 -8.06 -8.58
N LEU A 152 6.58 -9.31 -8.24
CA LEU A 152 7.83 -9.62 -7.54
C LEU A 152 9.07 -9.30 -8.37
N SER A 153 9.02 -9.51 -9.68
CA SER A 153 10.08 -9.08 -10.60
C SER A 153 10.25 -7.55 -10.57
N GLY A 154 9.15 -6.79 -10.59
CA GLY A 154 9.20 -5.34 -10.44
C GLY A 154 9.77 -4.89 -9.09
N TYR A 155 9.51 -5.61 -8.01
CA TYR A 155 10.11 -5.34 -6.71
C TYR A 155 11.62 -5.58 -6.69
N ALA A 156 12.09 -6.64 -7.35
CA ALA A 156 13.51 -6.90 -7.49
C ALA A 156 14.24 -5.76 -8.24
N GLU A 157 13.63 -5.25 -9.31
CA GLU A 157 14.18 -4.09 -10.06
C GLU A 157 14.25 -2.84 -9.18
N ILE A 158 13.22 -2.58 -8.35
CA ILE A 158 13.21 -1.44 -7.41
C ILE A 158 14.32 -1.61 -6.37
N SER A 159 14.47 -2.80 -5.81
CA SER A 159 15.52 -3.09 -4.83
C SER A 159 16.92 -2.86 -5.41
N GLN A 160 17.15 -3.28 -6.65
CA GLN A 160 18.40 -3.00 -7.37
C GLN A 160 18.61 -1.50 -7.61
N THR A 161 17.57 -0.77 -7.98
CA THR A 161 17.63 0.68 -8.23
C THR A 161 17.98 1.47 -6.97
N LEU A 162 17.43 1.06 -5.82
CA LEU A 162 17.71 1.68 -4.52
C LEU A 162 19.13 1.36 -4.03
N GLY A 163 19.68 0.23 -4.46
CA GLY A 163 21.01 -0.23 -4.04
C GLY A 163 21.08 -0.66 -2.57
N SER A 164 22.26 -1.08 -2.16
CA SER A 164 22.54 -1.50 -0.77
C SER A 164 23.12 -0.38 0.10
N THR A 165 23.32 0.81 -0.46
CA THR A 165 23.96 1.92 0.25
C THR A 165 23.00 2.52 1.28
N ILE A 166 23.48 2.66 2.51
CA ILE A 166 22.70 3.33 3.57
C ILE A 166 22.63 4.81 3.23
N ALA A 167 21.42 5.29 2.88
CA ALA A 167 21.18 6.68 2.44
C ALA A 167 21.77 7.74 3.40
N ALA A 168 21.74 7.47 4.71
CA ALA A 168 22.35 8.34 5.72
C ALA A 168 23.86 8.46 5.59
N VAL A 169 24.55 7.38 5.23
CA VAL A 169 26.03 7.40 5.02
C VAL A 169 26.34 8.21 3.77
N THR A 170 25.66 7.94 2.67
CA THR A 170 25.88 8.70 1.41
C THR A 170 25.57 10.18 1.59
N ALA A 171 24.49 10.53 2.31
CA ALA A 171 24.16 11.91 2.61
C ALA A 171 25.26 12.59 3.47
N ALA A 172 25.75 11.91 4.50
CA ALA A 172 26.83 12.42 5.34
C ALA A 172 28.11 12.65 4.52
N GLU A 173 28.49 11.73 3.66
CA GLU A 173 29.64 11.85 2.76
C GLU A 173 29.51 13.06 1.82
N LEU A 174 28.32 13.25 1.20
CA LEU A 174 28.04 14.37 0.32
C LEU A 174 28.08 15.72 1.04
N ILE A 175 27.61 15.78 2.29
CA ILE A 175 27.60 17.01 3.10
C ILE A 175 29.02 17.37 3.56
N THR A 176 29.84 16.38 3.86
CA THR A 176 31.20 16.56 4.40
C THR A 176 32.26 16.75 3.33
N GLN A 177 31.93 16.50 2.05
CA GLN A 177 32.86 16.78 0.95
C GLN A 177 33.10 18.28 0.80
N PRO A 178 34.36 18.75 0.80
CA PRO A 178 34.65 20.15 0.57
C PRO A 178 34.18 20.56 -0.84
N LYS A 179 33.37 21.62 -0.89
CA LYS A 179 33.00 22.21 -2.20
C LYS A 179 34.27 22.63 -2.94
N LYS A 180 34.47 22.03 -4.09
CA LYS A 180 35.52 22.50 -5.04
C LYS A 180 35.13 23.85 -5.61
#